data_04e006d20b50f0d458c01ada2e054b36
#
_entry.id   04e006d20b50f0d458c01ada2e054b36
#
_cell.length_a   1.000
_cell.length_b   1.000
_cell.length_c   1.000
_cell.angle_alpha   90.00
_cell.angle_beta   90.00
_cell.angle_gamma   90.00
#
_symmetry.space_group_name_H-M   'P 1'
#
loop_
_entity.id
_entity.type
_entity.pdbx_description
1 polymer ?
#
loop_
_entity_poly.entity_id
_entity_poly.type
_entity_poly.pdbx_seq_one_letter_code
_entity_poly.pdbx_strand_id
1 'polypeptide(L)'
;MTAADRFARLPELLSGDADLLRRGRWLFVQCRIEIGNEPFLLDIAGGRLASLERGFRLMRSVSFSIRGSEEAWVNHWQKVPAPGWHDFFALTKRGAASMDGDLRPFLQNLQYFKDLFALPRRLER
;
A
#
# COMPACT_ATOMS: atom_id res chain seq x y z
N MET A 1 -18.53 -2.69 0.24
CA MET A 1 -17.18 -2.39 0.79
C MET A 1 -16.45 -1.46 -0.16
N THR A 2 -16.03 -0.30 0.33
CA THR A 2 -15.27 0.65 -0.48
C THR A 2 -13.82 0.19 -0.65
N ALA A 3 -13.08 0.85 -1.56
CA ALA A 3 -11.65 0.58 -1.71
C ALA A 3 -10.90 0.85 -0.39
N ALA A 4 -11.25 1.94 0.31
CA ALA A 4 -10.65 2.24 1.61
C ALA A 4 -10.97 1.15 2.65
N ASP A 5 -12.19 0.62 2.66
CA ASP A 5 -12.56 -0.47 3.56
C ASP A 5 -11.76 -1.73 3.28
N ARG A 6 -11.50 -2.02 2.01
CA ARG A 6 -10.66 -3.16 1.61
C ARG A 6 -9.24 -2.98 2.10
N PHE A 7 -8.68 -1.78 1.94
CA PHE A 7 -7.33 -1.48 2.40
C PHE A 7 -7.22 -1.55 3.92
N ALA A 8 -8.27 -1.17 4.63
CA ALA A 8 -8.29 -1.22 6.10
C ALA A 8 -8.15 -2.64 6.64
N ARG A 9 -8.37 -3.66 5.81
CA ARG A 9 -8.18 -5.05 6.19
C ARG A 9 -6.74 -5.54 6.02
N LEU A 10 -5.83 -4.64 5.65
CA LEU A 10 -4.43 -4.98 5.41
C LEU A 10 -3.75 -5.69 6.60
N PRO A 11 -3.96 -5.26 7.86
CA PRO A 11 -3.31 -5.92 8.98
C PRO A 11 -3.65 -7.41 9.09
N GLU A 12 -4.91 -7.78 8.91
CA GLU A 12 -5.29 -9.20 8.98
C GLU A 12 -4.79 -9.99 7.78
N LEU A 13 -4.79 -9.38 6.60
CA LEU A 13 -4.26 -10.03 5.40
C LEU A 13 -2.76 -10.28 5.53
N LEU A 14 -2.02 -9.29 6.04
CA LEU A 14 -0.59 -9.41 6.25
C LEU A 14 -0.26 -10.45 7.32
N SER A 15 -1.01 -10.48 8.43
CA SER A 15 -0.75 -11.43 9.51
C SER A 15 -0.92 -12.88 9.06
N GLY A 16 -1.67 -13.12 8.01
CA GLY A 16 -1.84 -14.45 7.42
C GLY A 16 -0.77 -14.81 6.38
N ASP A 17 0.19 -13.94 6.11
CA ASP A 17 1.20 -14.17 5.07
C ASP A 17 2.60 -14.24 5.68
N ALA A 18 2.97 -15.45 6.12
CA ALA A 18 4.25 -15.70 6.81
C ALA A 18 5.46 -15.38 5.92
N ASP A 19 5.35 -15.64 4.61
CA ASP A 19 6.45 -15.37 3.69
C ASP A 19 6.70 -13.88 3.55
N LEU A 20 5.65 -13.10 3.41
CA LEU A 20 5.75 -11.65 3.29
C LEU A 20 6.30 -11.04 4.58
N LEU A 21 5.84 -11.50 5.74
CA LEU A 21 6.36 -11.06 7.03
C LEU A 21 7.86 -11.32 7.14
N ARG A 22 8.30 -12.51 6.73
CA ARG A 22 9.72 -12.88 6.76
C ARG A 22 10.55 -12.00 5.83
N ARG A 23 10.05 -11.72 4.63
CA ARG A 23 10.78 -10.89 3.65
C ARG A 23 10.96 -9.45 4.14
N GLY A 24 10.02 -8.93 4.92
CA GLY A 24 10.09 -7.58 5.45
C GLY A 24 10.71 -7.45 6.84
N ARG A 25 11.27 -8.52 7.39
CA ARG A 25 11.69 -8.56 8.81
C ARG A 25 12.70 -7.49 9.23
N TRP A 26 13.44 -6.92 8.28
CA TRP A 26 14.41 -5.88 8.57
C TRP A 26 13.91 -4.46 8.23
N LEU A 27 12.66 -4.35 7.79
CA LEU A 27 12.10 -3.09 7.34
C LEU A 27 11.42 -2.34 8.48
N PHE A 28 11.82 -1.09 8.68
CA PHE A 28 11.22 -0.16 9.65
C PHE A 28 10.98 1.15 8.94
N VAL A 29 9.72 1.49 8.69
CA VAL A 29 9.39 2.69 7.91
C VAL A 29 7.96 3.12 8.21
N GLN A 30 7.72 4.43 8.09
CA GLN A 30 6.38 5.00 8.16
C GLN A 30 6.04 5.59 6.81
N CYS A 31 4.85 5.30 6.32
CA CYS A 31 4.40 5.81 5.03
C CYS A 31 2.93 6.17 5.06
N ARG A 32 2.54 7.02 4.12
CA ARG A 32 1.15 7.43 3.91
C ARG A 32 0.66 6.85 2.59
N ILE A 33 -0.50 6.23 2.64
CA ILE A 33 -1.16 5.72 1.44
C ILE A 33 -2.52 6.37 1.35
N GLU A 34 -2.82 7.01 0.23
CA GLU A 34 -4.11 7.65 0.01
C GLU A 34 -4.92 6.85 -1.00
N ILE A 35 -6.10 6.41 -0.58
CA ILE A 35 -7.07 5.68 -1.39
C ILE A 35 -8.18 6.68 -1.72
N GLY A 36 -8.09 7.30 -2.89
CA GLY A 36 -8.98 8.41 -3.21
C GLY A 36 -8.73 9.56 -2.23
N ASN A 37 -9.75 9.96 -1.49
CA ASN A 37 -9.66 11.03 -0.49
C ASN A 37 -9.42 10.50 0.92
N GLU A 38 -9.20 9.21 1.09
CA GLU A 38 -9.03 8.58 2.40
C GLU A 38 -7.56 8.29 2.66
N PRO A 39 -6.91 9.03 3.58
CA PRO A 39 -5.51 8.76 3.92
C PRO A 39 -5.39 7.66 4.96
N PHE A 40 -4.32 6.89 4.83
CA PHE A 40 -3.91 5.88 5.81
C PHE A 40 -2.48 6.14 6.21
N LEU A 41 -2.17 5.99 7.50
CA LEU A 41 -0.80 6.04 8.00
C LEU A 41 -0.40 4.64 8.42
N LEU A 42 0.68 4.16 7.82
CA LEU A 42 1.22 2.83 8.09
C LEU A 42 2.54 2.96 8.84
N ASP A 43 2.62 2.28 9.97
CA ASP A 43 3.87 2.11 10.70
C ASP A 43 4.30 0.66 10.54
N ILE A 44 5.33 0.46 9.73
CA ILE A 44 5.87 -0.87 9.46
C ILE A 44 7.10 -1.08 10.33
N ALA A 45 7.05 -2.13 11.16
CA ALA A 45 8.13 -2.46 12.09
C ALA A 45 8.46 -3.94 11.95
N GLY A 46 9.64 -4.24 11.40
CA GLY A 46 10.04 -5.62 11.15
C GLY A 46 9.15 -6.33 10.15
N GLY A 47 8.63 -5.58 9.17
CA GLY A 47 7.73 -6.11 8.15
C GLY A 47 6.28 -6.28 8.60
N ARG A 48 5.98 -6.00 9.87
CA ARG A 48 4.63 -6.07 10.43
C ARG A 48 4.02 -4.69 10.46
N LEU A 49 2.70 -4.62 10.38
CA LEU A 49 1.99 -3.36 10.61
C LEU A 49 1.84 -3.14 12.12
N ALA A 50 2.74 -2.33 12.68
CA ALA A 50 2.64 -1.94 14.08
C ALA A 50 1.40 -1.09 14.31
N SER A 51 1.02 -0.27 13.31
CA SER A 51 -0.25 0.43 13.31
C SER A 51 -0.70 0.73 11.89
N LEU A 52 -2.00 0.79 11.72
CA LEU A 52 -2.66 1.28 10.51
C LEU A 52 -3.73 2.25 10.98
N GLU A 53 -3.48 3.54 10.81
CA GLU A 53 -4.42 4.58 11.19
C GLU A 53 -5.14 5.09 9.95
N ARG A 54 -6.47 5.14 10.02
CA ARG A 54 -7.32 5.64 8.96
C ARG A 54 -7.77 7.04 9.30
N GLY A 55 -7.70 7.94 8.33
CA GLY A 55 -8.15 9.30 8.50
C GLY A 55 -7.00 10.29 8.50
N PHE A 56 -7.34 11.57 8.48
CA PHE A 56 -6.37 12.65 8.37
C PHE A 56 -5.70 12.92 9.72
N ARG A 57 -4.37 12.92 9.73
CA ARG A 57 -3.57 13.30 10.89
C ARG A 57 -2.60 14.38 10.47
N LEU A 58 -2.81 15.58 10.98
CA LEU A 58 -1.90 16.70 10.78
C LEU A 58 -0.58 16.45 11.51
N MET A 59 0.50 16.98 10.97
CA MET A 59 1.82 17.00 11.61
C MET A 59 2.48 15.63 11.78
N ARG A 60 1.96 14.60 11.12
CA ARG A 60 2.57 13.28 11.18
C ARG A 60 3.63 13.15 10.08
N SER A 61 4.88 12.93 10.47
CA SER A 61 5.99 12.71 9.54
C SER A 61 5.95 11.31 8.99
N VAL A 62 6.17 11.19 7.67
CA VAL A 62 6.31 9.90 7.00
C VAL A 62 7.50 9.96 6.05
N SER A 63 8.08 8.78 5.74
CA SER A 63 9.20 8.70 4.81
C SER A 63 8.76 8.98 3.39
N PHE A 64 7.65 8.38 2.96
CA PHE A 64 7.11 8.57 1.62
C PHE A 64 5.59 8.47 1.63
N SER A 65 4.99 8.93 0.53
CA SER A 65 3.55 8.85 0.32
C SER A 65 3.26 8.28 -1.06
N ILE A 66 2.19 7.48 -1.15
CA ILE A 66 1.65 6.98 -2.42
C ILE A 66 0.19 7.38 -2.46
N ARG A 67 -0.23 8.03 -3.53
CA ARG A 67 -1.59 8.49 -3.74
C ARG A 67 -2.15 7.87 -5.01
N GLY A 68 -3.38 7.41 -4.95
CA GLY A 68 -4.08 6.93 -6.11
C GLY A 68 -5.56 7.20 -5.97
N SER A 69 -6.26 7.38 -7.10
CA SER A 69 -7.71 7.48 -7.10
C SER A 69 -8.31 6.15 -6.62
N GLU A 70 -9.54 6.21 -6.15
CA GLU A 70 -10.25 4.99 -5.78
C GLU A 70 -10.31 4.02 -6.96
N GLU A 71 -10.59 4.55 -8.16
CA GLU A 71 -10.61 3.73 -9.38
C GLU A 71 -9.27 3.06 -9.65
N ALA A 72 -8.15 3.77 -9.47
CA ALA A 72 -6.82 3.20 -9.67
C ALA A 72 -6.58 2.01 -8.75
N TRP A 73 -6.93 2.14 -7.48
CA TRP A 73 -6.75 1.06 -6.52
C TRP A 73 -7.69 -0.12 -6.81
N VAL A 74 -8.94 0.14 -7.15
CA VAL A 74 -9.90 -0.91 -7.51
C VAL A 74 -9.40 -1.70 -8.72
N ASN A 75 -8.89 -1.01 -9.74
CA ASN A 75 -8.33 -1.67 -10.92
C ASN A 75 -7.07 -2.46 -10.61
N HIS A 76 -6.23 -1.92 -9.71
CA HIS A 76 -5.02 -2.62 -9.27
C HIS A 76 -5.36 -3.91 -8.50
N TRP A 77 -6.48 -3.91 -7.79
CA TRP A 77 -6.90 -5.04 -6.95
C TRP A 77 -7.84 -6.02 -7.66
N GLN A 78 -7.99 -5.91 -8.96
CA GLN A 78 -8.72 -6.94 -9.71
C GLN A 78 -8.00 -8.29 -9.57
N LYS A 79 -8.74 -9.37 -9.63
CA LYS A 79 -8.16 -10.71 -9.50
C LYS A 79 -7.06 -10.94 -10.55
N VAL A 80 -7.33 -10.48 -11.79
CA VAL A 80 -6.35 -10.44 -12.87
C VAL A 80 -6.36 -9.01 -13.40
N PRO A 81 -5.46 -8.13 -12.91
CA PRO A 81 -5.45 -6.75 -13.38
C PRO A 81 -5.16 -6.64 -14.87
N ALA A 82 -5.85 -5.69 -15.52
CA ALA A 82 -5.58 -5.39 -16.92
C ALA A 82 -4.15 -4.82 -17.07
N PRO A 83 -3.56 -4.92 -18.27
CA PRO A 83 -2.25 -4.31 -18.51
C PRO A 83 -2.22 -2.83 -18.15
N GLY A 84 -1.19 -2.42 -17.42
CA GLY A 84 -1.04 -1.05 -16.95
C GLY A 84 -1.63 -0.79 -15.56
N TRP A 85 -2.36 -1.75 -14.99
CA TRP A 85 -2.96 -1.60 -13.66
C TRP A 85 -2.33 -2.52 -12.61
N HIS A 86 -1.44 -3.40 -13.01
CA HIS A 86 -0.84 -4.43 -12.13
C HIS A 86 0.39 -3.94 -11.37
N ASP A 87 0.95 -2.79 -11.72
CA ASP A 87 2.24 -2.30 -11.22
C ASP A 87 2.15 -0.81 -10.90
N PHE A 88 2.69 -0.40 -9.74
CA PHE A 88 2.70 1.01 -9.34
C PHE A 88 3.41 1.91 -10.35
N PHE A 89 4.51 1.45 -10.94
CA PHE A 89 5.21 2.25 -11.94
C PHE A 89 4.35 2.48 -13.19
N ALA A 90 3.60 1.47 -13.59
CA ALA A 90 2.66 1.64 -14.70
C ALA A 90 1.54 2.62 -14.33
N LEU A 91 1.05 2.57 -13.08
CA LEU A 91 0.05 3.50 -12.59
C LEU A 91 0.56 4.95 -12.56
N THR A 92 1.80 5.16 -12.08
CA THR A 92 2.41 6.50 -12.08
C THR A 92 2.63 7.01 -13.49
N LYS A 93 3.03 6.16 -14.40
CA LYS A 93 3.25 6.53 -15.79
C LYS A 93 2.00 7.06 -16.47
N ARG A 94 0.84 6.47 -16.17
CA ARG A 94 -0.44 6.93 -16.75
C ARG A 94 -1.12 8.03 -15.93
N GLY A 95 -0.48 8.50 -14.86
CA GLY A 95 -1.03 9.55 -14.01
C GLY A 95 -2.13 9.10 -13.07
N ALA A 96 -2.37 7.80 -12.93
CA ALA A 96 -3.40 7.26 -12.04
C ALA A 96 -2.94 7.23 -10.58
N ALA A 97 -1.65 7.25 -10.35
CA ALA A 97 -1.05 7.29 -9.02
C ALA A 97 0.15 8.21 -9.00
N SER A 98 0.53 8.70 -7.82
CA SER A 98 1.72 9.51 -7.63
C SER A 98 2.44 9.09 -6.36
N MET A 99 3.75 9.31 -6.34
CA MET A 99 4.59 9.00 -5.19
C MET A 99 5.46 10.21 -4.88
N ASP A 100 5.65 10.51 -3.59
CA ASP A 100 6.52 11.61 -3.16
C ASP A 100 7.22 11.26 -1.85
N GLY A 101 8.18 12.11 -1.46
CA GLY A 101 8.98 11.92 -0.26
C GLY A 101 10.26 11.16 -0.52
N ASP A 102 10.83 10.56 0.53
CA ASP A 102 12.03 9.74 0.41
C ASP A 102 11.64 8.32 -0.02
N LEU A 103 11.83 8.02 -1.29
CA LEU A 103 11.44 6.74 -1.87
C LEU A 103 12.51 5.65 -1.72
N ARG A 104 13.65 5.95 -1.08
CA ARG A 104 14.70 4.94 -0.90
C ARG A 104 14.23 3.69 -0.17
N PRO A 105 13.52 3.78 0.95
CA PRO A 105 13.01 2.56 1.61
C PRO A 105 12.07 1.77 0.72
N PHE A 106 11.24 2.45 -0.06
CA PHE A 106 10.33 1.82 -1.00
C PHE A 106 11.10 1.06 -2.09
N LEU A 107 12.07 1.73 -2.71
CA LEU A 107 12.85 1.13 -3.80
C LEU A 107 13.73 -0.02 -3.32
N GLN A 108 14.31 0.10 -2.13
CA GLN A 108 15.15 -0.95 -1.55
C GLN A 108 14.36 -2.19 -1.15
N ASN A 109 13.04 -2.05 -0.96
CA ASN A 109 12.16 -3.13 -0.54
C ASN A 109 10.98 -3.27 -1.52
N LEU A 110 11.26 -3.05 -2.79
CA LEU A 110 10.24 -2.90 -3.81
C LEU A 110 9.27 -4.09 -3.88
N GLN A 111 9.81 -5.31 -3.89
CA GLN A 111 8.95 -6.49 -4.01
C GLN A 111 8.05 -6.67 -2.79
N TYR A 112 8.58 -6.36 -1.60
CA TYR A 112 7.79 -6.40 -0.38
C TYR A 112 6.59 -5.44 -0.49
N PHE A 113 6.84 -4.19 -0.90
CA PHE A 113 5.78 -3.20 -1.03
C PHE A 113 4.78 -3.54 -2.14
N LYS A 114 5.26 -4.06 -3.27
CA LYS A 114 4.37 -4.50 -4.32
C LYS A 114 3.40 -5.58 -3.82
N ASP A 115 3.92 -6.54 -3.09
CA ASP A 115 3.11 -7.64 -2.57
C ASP A 115 2.20 -7.17 -1.43
N LEU A 116 2.71 -6.30 -0.56
CA LEU A 116 1.92 -5.74 0.54
C LEU A 116 0.69 -4.99 0.02
N PHE A 117 0.90 -4.08 -0.93
CA PHE A 117 -0.19 -3.26 -1.45
C PHE A 117 -1.10 -4.01 -2.42
N ALA A 118 -0.71 -5.20 -2.84
CA ALA A 118 -1.56 -6.09 -3.64
C ALA A 118 -2.41 -7.04 -2.77
N LEU A 119 -2.18 -7.10 -1.46
CA LEU A 119 -2.93 -8.00 -0.58
C LEU A 119 -4.46 -7.83 -0.68
N PRO A 120 -5.02 -6.61 -0.78
CA PRO A 120 -6.47 -6.47 -0.93
C PRO A 120 -7.04 -7.17 -2.16
N ARG A 121 -6.21 -7.52 -3.14
CA ARG A 121 -6.64 -8.31 -4.30
C ARG A 121 -7.22 -9.65 -3.88
N ARG A 122 -6.76 -10.21 -2.77
CA ARG A 122 -7.26 -11.49 -2.23
C ARG A 122 -8.70 -11.44 -1.79
N LEU A 123 -9.24 -10.22 -1.59
CA LEU A 123 -10.65 -10.02 -1.24
C LEU A 123 -11.55 -10.00 -2.46
N GLU A 124 -10.98 -9.98 -3.66
CA GLU A 124 -11.72 -10.01 -4.92
C GLU A 124 -12.19 -11.44 -5.19
N ARG A 125 -13.46 -11.57 -5.54
CA ARG A 125 -14.10 -12.88 -5.78
C ARG A 125 -14.31 -13.14 -7.26
#